data_666ab0341d597b73af0d67f80802e0e0
#
_entry.id   666ab0341d597b73af0d67f80802e0e0
#
_cell.length_a   1.000
_cell.length_b   1.000
_cell.length_c   1.000
_cell.angle_alpha   90.00
_cell.angle_beta   90.00
_cell.angle_gamma   90.00
#
_symmetry.space_group_name_H-M   'P 1'
#
loop_
_entity.id
_entity.type
_entity.pdbx_description
1 polymer ?
#
loop_
_entity_poly.entity_id
_entity_poly.type
_entity_poly.pdbx_seq_one_letter_code
_entity_poly.pdbx_strand_id
1 'polypeptide(L)'
;VVIADGLYPGEYLKDVGSGLVERHADTLLALDEAEWLPLIRSFAIEQMMASIKADLVEMGIQMDVYSSERALVDSGTVSQSIDKLAEMDLVYRGVLEPPKGQLPED
;
A
#
# COMPACT_ATOMS: atom_id res chain seq x y z
N VAL A 1 -4.55 8.74 20.81
CA VAL A 1 -4.02 9.15 19.48
C VAL A 1 -5.19 9.74 18.70
N VAL A 2 -5.07 10.99 18.25
CA VAL A 2 -6.04 11.61 17.35
C VAL A 2 -5.60 11.27 15.92
N ILE A 3 -6.48 10.62 15.17
CA ILE A 3 -6.24 10.32 13.75
C ILE A 3 -6.58 11.57 12.96
N ALA A 4 -5.67 12.02 12.10
CA ALA A 4 -5.89 13.21 11.28
C ALA A 4 -7.02 12.99 10.27
N ASP A 5 -7.70 14.07 9.90
CA ASP A 5 -8.76 14.05 8.89
C ASP A 5 -8.21 13.51 7.56
N GLY A 6 -8.99 12.66 6.89
CA GLY A 6 -8.59 12.01 5.64
C GLY A 6 -7.83 10.68 5.80
N LEU A 7 -7.48 10.27 7.03
CA LEU A 7 -6.94 8.95 7.30
C LEU A 7 -8.05 7.99 7.74
N TYR A 8 -7.91 6.72 7.41
CA TYR A 8 -8.86 5.68 7.79
C TYR A 8 -8.69 5.30 9.27
N PRO A 9 -9.69 5.54 10.14
CA PRO A 9 -9.67 5.07 11.52
C PRO A 9 -9.97 3.57 11.51
N GLY A 10 -8.98 2.73 11.79
CA GLY A 10 -9.17 1.27 11.81
C GLY A 10 -8.83 0.66 13.16
N GLU A 11 -9.83 0.14 13.87
CA GLU A 11 -9.62 -0.65 15.11
C GLU A 11 -8.71 -1.87 14.84
N TYR A 12 -8.77 -2.46 13.65
CA TYR A 12 -7.94 -3.59 13.22
C TYR A 12 -6.42 -3.32 13.31
N LEU A 13 -6.01 -2.06 13.24
CA LEU A 13 -4.61 -1.69 13.41
C LEU A 13 -4.11 -1.80 14.86
N LYS A 14 -5.01 -1.92 15.84
CA LYS A 14 -4.62 -2.14 17.24
C LYS A 14 -3.99 -3.50 17.43
N ASP A 15 -4.53 -4.54 16.80
CA ASP A 15 -3.97 -5.89 16.85
C ASP A 15 -2.62 -5.97 16.15
N VAL A 16 -2.49 -5.28 15.02
CA VAL A 16 -1.20 -5.11 14.32
C VAL A 16 -0.19 -4.41 15.22
N GLY A 17 -0.59 -3.35 15.91
CA GLY A 17 0.27 -2.64 16.87
C GLY A 17 0.71 -3.51 18.05
N SER A 18 -0.20 -4.32 18.60
CA SER A 18 0.10 -5.27 19.67
C SER A 18 1.12 -6.32 19.21
N GLY A 19 0.92 -6.91 18.04
CA GLY A 19 1.87 -7.86 17.46
C GLY A 19 3.24 -7.24 17.14
N LEU A 20 3.27 -5.96 16.77
CA LEU A 20 4.53 -5.22 16.59
C LEU A 20 5.31 -5.08 17.91
N VAL A 21 4.60 -4.75 19.00
CA VAL A 21 5.20 -4.66 20.35
C VAL A 21 5.70 -6.02 20.81
N GLU A 22 4.95 -7.09 20.58
CA GLU A 22 5.39 -8.46 20.92
C GLU A 22 6.67 -8.86 20.18
N ARG A 23 6.80 -8.47 18.90
CA ARG A 23 7.96 -8.83 18.06
C ARG A 23 9.21 -7.99 18.37
N HIS A 24 9.04 -6.70 18.63
CA HIS A 24 10.15 -5.73 18.70
C HIS A 24 10.35 -5.11 20.09
N ALA A 25 9.38 -5.26 21.01
CA ALA A 25 9.39 -4.60 22.32
C ALA A 25 9.70 -3.09 22.14
N ASP A 26 10.66 -2.58 22.92
CA ASP A 26 11.05 -1.17 22.90
C ASP A 26 12.17 -0.86 21.88
N THR A 27 12.64 -1.85 21.11
CA THR A 27 13.80 -1.66 20.22
C THR A 27 13.57 -0.61 19.13
N LEU A 28 12.33 -0.49 18.67
CA LEU A 28 11.98 0.51 17.65
C LEU A 28 11.99 1.95 18.18
N LEU A 29 11.85 2.15 19.51
CA LEU A 29 11.86 3.48 20.12
C LEU A 29 13.25 4.14 20.11
N ALA A 30 14.29 3.34 19.94
CA ALA A 30 15.67 3.82 19.88
C ALA A 30 16.15 4.13 18.45
N LEU A 31 15.33 3.86 17.44
CA LEU A 31 15.67 4.04 16.04
C LEU A 31 15.17 5.39 15.51
N ASP A 32 15.85 5.92 14.50
CA ASP A 32 15.39 7.06 13.73
C ASP A 32 14.20 6.68 12.82
N GLU A 33 13.40 7.67 12.40
CA GLU A 33 12.22 7.43 11.56
C GLU A 33 12.56 6.70 10.26
N ALA A 34 13.67 7.03 9.63
CA ALA A 34 14.13 6.37 8.41
C ALA A 34 14.41 4.86 8.62
N GLU A 35 14.71 4.44 9.84
CA GLU A 35 15.00 3.06 10.20
C GLU A 35 13.74 2.30 10.64
N TRP A 36 12.95 2.87 11.58
CA TRP A 36 11.78 2.16 12.09
C TRP A 36 10.58 2.15 11.12
N LEU A 37 10.40 3.18 10.28
CA LEU A 37 9.23 3.28 9.39
C LEU A 37 9.14 2.14 8.36
N PRO A 38 10.24 1.73 7.68
CA PRO A 38 10.21 0.56 6.80
C PRO A 38 9.87 -0.74 7.54
N LEU A 39 10.35 -0.92 8.76
CA LEU A 39 10.09 -2.11 9.58
C LEU A 39 8.61 -2.19 9.98
N ILE A 40 8.05 -1.09 10.50
CA ILE A 40 6.62 -1.02 10.87
C ILE A 40 5.74 -1.25 9.64
N ARG A 41 6.07 -0.60 8.51
CA ARG A 41 5.30 -0.75 7.25
C ARG A 41 5.32 -2.19 6.76
N SER A 42 6.49 -2.84 6.73
CA SER A 42 6.61 -4.22 6.28
C SER A 42 5.80 -5.16 7.17
N PHE A 43 5.92 -5.00 8.50
CA PHE A 43 5.16 -5.79 9.46
C PHE A 43 3.64 -5.60 9.29
N ALA A 44 3.18 -4.36 9.21
CA ALA A 44 1.75 -4.06 9.05
C ALA A 44 1.19 -4.66 7.76
N ILE A 45 1.90 -4.53 6.64
CA ILE A 45 1.50 -5.13 5.36
C ILE A 45 1.44 -6.66 5.47
N GLU A 46 2.43 -7.30 6.10
CA GLU A 46 2.44 -8.75 6.31
C GLU A 46 1.20 -9.22 7.09
N GLN A 47 0.87 -8.56 8.20
CA GLN A 47 -0.29 -8.91 9.03
C GLN A 47 -1.62 -8.67 8.29
N MET A 48 -1.75 -7.54 7.62
CA MET A 48 -2.95 -7.22 6.83
C MET A 48 -3.15 -8.20 5.68
N MET A 49 -2.08 -8.57 4.99
CA MET A 49 -2.15 -9.55 3.91
C MET A 49 -2.50 -10.95 4.42
N ALA A 50 -2.03 -11.33 5.62
CA ALA A 50 -2.42 -12.58 6.25
C ALA A 50 -3.93 -12.62 6.55
N SER A 51 -4.48 -11.53 7.10
CA SER A 51 -5.92 -11.40 7.35
C SER A 51 -6.73 -11.47 6.04
N ILE A 52 -6.35 -10.69 5.02
CA ILE A 52 -7.03 -10.70 3.71
C ILE A 52 -7.04 -12.12 3.10
N LYS A 53 -5.93 -12.83 3.17
CA LYS A 53 -5.85 -14.21 2.67
C LYS A 53 -6.76 -15.15 3.43
N ALA A 54 -6.84 -15.01 4.75
CA ALA A 54 -7.75 -15.82 5.57
C ALA A 54 -9.22 -15.55 5.21
N ASP A 55 -9.62 -14.30 5.11
CA ASP A 55 -10.97 -13.90 4.73
C ASP A 55 -11.34 -14.42 3.33
N LEU A 56 -10.43 -14.35 2.37
CA LEU A 56 -10.64 -14.89 1.02
C LEU A 56 -10.87 -16.42 1.05
N VAL A 57 -10.06 -17.13 1.84
CA VAL A 57 -10.23 -18.59 2.00
C VAL A 57 -11.57 -18.95 2.62
N GLU A 58 -12.03 -18.20 3.63
CA GLU A 58 -13.36 -18.38 4.23
C GLU A 58 -14.51 -18.16 3.23
N MET A 59 -14.33 -17.25 2.27
CA MET A 59 -15.25 -17.04 1.16
C MET A 59 -15.10 -18.07 0.03
N GLY A 60 -14.22 -19.06 0.16
CA GLY A 60 -13.95 -20.06 -0.86
C GLY A 60 -13.09 -19.54 -2.03
N ILE A 61 -12.43 -18.42 -1.88
CA ILE A 61 -11.57 -17.81 -2.90
C ILE A 61 -10.12 -18.15 -2.60
N GLN A 62 -9.48 -18.84 -3.53
CA GLN A 62 -8.04 -19.14 -3.47
C GLN A 62 -7.33 -18.42 -4.61
N MET A 63 -6.37 -17.55 -4.26
CA MET A 63 -5.53 -16.84 -5.22
C MET A 63 -4.18 -17.53 -5.33
N ASP A 64 -3.73 -17.80 -6.55
CA ASP A 64 -2.42 -18.40 -6.81
C ASP A 64 -1.29 -17.40 -6.65
N VAL A 65 -1.55 -16.11 -6.94
CA VAL A 65 -0.53 -15.05 -6.95
C VAL A 65 -1.06 -13.79 -6.29
N TYR A 66 -0.23 -13.17 -5.45
CA TYR A 66 -0.42 -11.83 -4.92
C TYR A 66 0.73 -10.94 -5.42
N SER A 67 0.41 -9.96 -6.24
CA SER A 67 1.40 -9.02 -6.77
C SER A 67 1.48 -7.76 -5.92
N SER A 68 2.69 -7.33 -5.61
CA SER A 68 2.94 -6.08 -4.90
C SER A 68 3.09 -4.92 -5.88
N GLU A 69 2.25 -3.90 -5.77
CA GLU A 69 2.38 -2.67 -6.55
C GLU A 69 3.76 -2.01 -6.34
N ARG A 70 4.22 -1.94 -5.08
CA ARG A 70 5.56 -1.42 -4.76
C ARG A 70 6.66 -2.20 -5.50
N ALA A 71 6.60 -3.53 -5.51
CA ALA A 71 7.59 -4.33 -6.22
C ALA A 71 7.59 -4.07 -7.73
N LEU A 72 6.42 -3.81 -8.33
CA LEU A 72 6.30 -3.43 -9.74
C LEU A 72 6.93 -2.05 -10.00
N VAL A 73 6.75 -1.09 -9.10
CA VAL A 73 7.37 0.24 -9.21
C VAL A 73 8.88 0.13 -9.03
N ASP A 74 9.33 -0.52 -7.96
CA ASP A 74 10.74 -0.64 -7.60
C ASP A 74 11.55 -1.43 -8.65
N SER A 75 10.93 -2.38 -9.34
CA SER A 75 11.54 -3.13 -10.45
C SER A 75 11.66 -2.32 -11.76
N GLY A 76 11.03 -1.15 -11.83
CA GLY A 76 10.94 -0.34 -13.04
C GLY A 76 9.94 -0.86 -14.09
N THR A 77 9.19 -1.93 -13.79
CA THR A 77 8.23 -2.54 -14.73
C THR A 77 7.16 -1.54 -15.18
N VAL A 78 6.70 -0.67 -14.27
CA VAL A 78 5.70 0.37 -14.59
C VAL A 78 6.26 1.33 -15.63
N SER A 79 7.46 1.89 -15.39
CA SER A 79 8.10 2.82 -16.33
C SER A 79 8.35 2.18 -17.68
N GLN A 80 8.90 0.96 -17.71
CA GLN A 80 9.14 0.22 -18.95
C GLN A 80 7.84 -0.04 -19.74
N SER A 81 6.72 -0.30 -19.05
CA SER A 81 5.43 -0.49 -19.69
C SER A 81 4.91 0.80 -20.34
N ILE A 82 5.07 1.95 -19.66
CA ILE A 82 4.70 3.27 -20.18
C ILE A 82 5.57 3.61 -21.41
N ASP A 83 6.88 3.40 -21.31
CA ASP A 83 7.81 3.65 -22.41
C ASP A 83 7.43 2.82 -23.64
N LYS A 84 7.13 1.53 -23.45
CA LYS A 84 6.69 0.65 -24.52
C LYS A 84 5.38 1.10 -25.16
N LEU A 85 4.41 1.57 -24.37
CA LEU A 85 3.16 2.11 -24.90
C LEU A 85 3.41 3.40 -25.69
N ALA A 86 4.36 4.25 -25.25
CA ALA A 86 4.74 5.45 -25.97
C ALA A 86 5.44 5.13 -27.31
N GLU A 87 6.34 4.13 -27.36
CA GLU A 87 6.96 3.63 -28.60
C GLU A 87 5.93 3.12 -29.62
N MET A 88 4.78 2.64 -29.14
CA MET A 88 3.68 2.16 -29.96
C MET A 88 2.65 3.24 -30.33
N ASP A 89 2.88 4.51 -29.99
CA ASP A 89 1.96 5.64 -30.14
C ASP A 89 0.57 5.42 -29.48
N LEU A 90 0.54 4.63 -28.39
CA LEU A 90 -0.69 4.31 -27.66
C LEU A 90 -0.95 5.22 -26.46
N VAL A 91 -0.01 6.08 -26.10
CA VAL A 91 -0.14 7.08 -25.04
C VAL A 91 0.29 8.45 -25.54
N TYR A 92 -0.35 9.48 -25.03
CA TYR A 92 -0.01 10.86 -25.30
C TYR A 92 -0.07 11.69 -24.03
N ARG A 93 0.62 12.81 -24.00
CA ARG A 93 0.54 13.75 -22.89
C ARG A 93 -0.70 14.63 -23.07
N GLY A 94 -1.62 14.60 -22.10
CA GLY A 94 -2.86 15.36 -22.15
C GLY A 94 -3.39 15.62 -20.75
N VAL A 95 -4.40 16.49 -20.69
CA VAL A 95 -5.17 16.77 -19.47
C VAL A 95 -6.50 16.04 -19.58
N LEU A 96 -6.84 15.23 -18.59
CA LEU A 96 -8.13 14.58 -18.52
C LEU A 96 -9.19 15.60 -18.09
N GLU A 97 -10.39 15.48 -18.67
CA GLU A 97 -11.53 16.20 -18.12
C GLU A 97 -11.79 15.74 -16.68
N PRO A 98 -12.13 16.67 -15.76
CA PRO A 98 -12.45 16.29 -14.39
C PRO A 98 -13.64 15.33 -14.37
N PRO A 99 -13.70 14.40 -13.40
CA PRO A 99 -14.83 13.50 -13.23
C PRO A 99 -16.15 14.29 -13.15
N LYS A 100 -17.24 13.71 -13.69
CA LYS A 100 -18.56 14.36 -13.67
C LYS A 100 -18.93 14.80 -12.23
N GLY A 101 -19.19 16.09 -12.07
CA GLY A 101 -19.56 16.70 -10.79
C GLY A 101 -18.40 17.32 -10.01
N GLN A 102 -17.18 17.29 -10.53
CA GLN A 102 -16.04 18.03 -9.98
C GLN A 102 -15.74 19.24 -10.88
N LEU A 103 -15.44 20.38 -10.24
CA LEU A 103 -14.93 21.55 -10.96
C LEU A 103 -13.46 21.34 -11.29
N PRO A 104 -12.94 21.87 -12.43
CA PRO A 104 -11.50 21.87 -12.68
C PRO A 104 -10.79 22.60 -11.53
N GLU A 105 -9.71 22.02 -11.04
CA GLU A 105 -8.79 22.75 -10.17
C GLU A 105 -8.03 23.78 -11.01
N ASP A 106 -8.04 25.06 -10.54
CA ASP A 106 -7.33 26.19 -11.17
C ASP A 106 -5.80 26.05 -11.08
#